data_ffba91b9f87525b0f490f1eecc2db77a
#
_entry.id   ffba91b9f87525b0f490f1eecc2db77a
#
_cell.length_a   1.000
_cell.length_b   1.000
_cell.length_c   1.000
_cell.angle_alpha   90.00
_cell.angle_beta   90.00
_cell.angle_gamma   90.00
#
_symmetry.space_group_name_H-M   'P 1'
#
loop_
_entity.id
_entity.type
_entity.pdbx_description
1 polymer ?
#
loop_
_entity_poly.entity_id
_entity_poly.type
_entity_poly.pdbx_seq_one_letter_code
_entity_poly.pdbx_strand_id
1 'polypeptide(L)'
;AMVEGRVSGGVVVDVNTDIGGGASIMGTLSGGNKNVISIGKECLLGANAGTGISLGDGCTIAAGVYVTAGSKVALYDLNRRPVNLSGELVSEGDNLVKGMELNGRDNLLFIQDSRNGQLLCQPNPKTIELNAALHVND
;
A
#
# COMPACT_ATOMS: atom_id res chain seq x y z
N ALA A 1 6.24 16.43 -3.01
CA ALA A 1 6.70 15.09 -2.62
C ALA A 1 8.17 15.14 -2.23
N MET A 2 8.53 14.40 -1.20
CA MET A 2 9.95 14.16 -0.87
C MET A 2 10.37 12.81 -1.45
N VAL A 3 11.40 12.83 -2.29
CA VAL A 3 11.86 11.62 -2.97
C VAL A 3 13.34 11.39 -2.66
N GLU A 4 13.62 10.36 -1.88
CA GLU A 4 14.99 9.91 -1.58
C GLU A 4 15.26 8.54 -2.21
N GLY A 5 14.30 7.99 -2.94
CA GLY A 5 14.38 6.71 -3.59
C GLY A 5 14.38 6.83 -5.11
N ARG A 6 14.05 5.74 -5.77
CA ARG A 6 13.99 5.64 -7.22
C ARG A 6 12.54 5.67 -7.71
N VAL A 7 12.25 6.58 -8.61
CA VAL A 7 10.95 6.70 -9.29
C VAL A 7 11.16 6.50 -10.77
N SER A 8 10.52 5.51 -11.37
CA SER A 8 10.64 5.24 -12.81
C SER A 8 9.98 6.35 -13.64
N GLY A 9 10.45 6.50 -14.88
CA GLY A 9 9.89 7.50 -15.79
C GLY A 9 8.39 7.30 -16.01
N GLY A 10 7.64 8.41 -16.09
CA GLY A 10 6.21 8.39 -16.32
C GLY A 10 5.35 8.20 -15.08
N VAL A 11 5.94 7.83 -13.96
CA VAL A 11 5.20 7.69 -12.68
C VAL A 11 4.82 9.06 -12.15
N VAL A 12 3.55 9.18 -11.70
CA VAL A 12 3.06 10.40 -11.05
C VAL A 12 3.03 10.17 -9.54
N VAL A 13 3.70 11.05 -8.79
CA VAL A 13 3.70 11.05 -7.33
C VAL A 13 3.04 12.33 -6.86
N ASP A 14 1.92 12.22 -6.17
CA ASP A 14 1.11 13.37 -5.77
C ASP A 14 1.65 14.06 -4.50
N VAL A 15 0.94 15.10 -4.06
CA VAL A 15 1.41 15.98 -2.99
C VAL A 15 1.48 15.27 -1.63
N ASN A 16 2.39 15.76 -0.76
CA ASN A 16 2.57 15.27 0.60
C ASN A 16 2.89 13.76 0.68
N THR A 17 3.48 13.22 -0.38
CA THR A 17 3.93 11.83 -0.41
C THR A 17 5.44 11.77 -0.23
N ASP A 18 5.89 10.87 0.64
CA ASP A 18 7.31 10.67 0.93
C ASP A 18 7.77 9.33 0.38
N ILE A 19 8.81 9.37 -0.44
CA ILE A 19 9.49 8.19 -0.97
C ILE A 19 10.81 8.06 -0.23
N GLY A 20 10.89 7.09 0.67
CA GLY A 20 12.05 6.92 1.55
C GLY A 20 13.31 6.49 0.82
N GLY A 21 14.46 6.60 1.51
CA GLY A 21 15.77 6.24 0.98
C GLY A 21 15.82 4.79 0.51
N GLY A 22 16.28 4.56 -0.72
CA GLY A 22 16.35 3.23 -1.30
C GLY A 22 15.02 2.63 -1.72
N ALA A 23 13.89 3.32 -1.52
CA ALA A 23 12.60 2.88 -2.02
C ALA A 23 12.53 2.98 -3.54
N SER A 24 11.67 2.19 -4.17
CA SER A 24 11.54 2.21 -5.63
C SER A 24 10.09 2.05 -6.08
N ILE A 25 9.76 2.71 -7.19
CA ILE A 25 8.45 2.63 -7.83
C ILE A 25 8.66 2.16 -9.26
N MET A 26 8.02 1.06 -9.64
CA MET A 26 8.04 0.56 -11.01
C MET A 26 7.26 1.50 -11.94
N GLY A 27 7.64 1.55 -13.21
CA GLY A 27 7.00 2.45 -14.18
C GLY A 27 5.62 2.00 -14.60
N THR A 28 5.41 0.68 -14.77
CA THR A 28 4.16 0.11 -15.23
C THR A 28 3.83 -1.15 -14.45
N LEU A 29 2.54 -1.53 -14.47
CA LEU A 29 2.14 -2.81 -13.92
C LEU A 29 2.79 -3.95 -14.68
N SER A 30 3.24 -4.98 -13.95
CA SER A 30 3.80 -6.19 -14.56
C SER A 30 2.74 -6.95 -15.35
N GLY A 31 3.17 -7.77 -16.31
CA GLY A 31 2.26 -8.57 -17.14
C GLY A 31 1.86 -7.91 -18.45
N GLY A 32 2.62 -6.92 -18.93
CA GLY A 32 2.39 -6.28 -20.23
C GLY A 32 1.30 -5.24 -20.23
N ASN A 33 0.82 -4.84 -19.08
CA ASN A 33 -0.17 -3.79 -18.95
C ASN A 33 0.46 -2.43 -19.27
N LYS A 34 -0.23 -1.61 -20.07
CA LYS A 34 0.25 -0.27 -20.45
C LYS A 34 -0.06 0.80 -19.42
N ASN A 35 -0.77 0.47 -18.36
CA ASN A 35 -1.13 1.43 -17.33
C ASN A 35 0.09 1.83 -16.51
N VAL A 36 0.34 3.12 -16.46
CA VAL A 36 1.44 3.69 -15.67
C VAL A 36 1.05 3.68 -14.20
N ILE A 37 2.01 3.35 -13.34
CA ILE A 37 1.80 3.35 -11.90
C ILE A 37 1.76 4.79 -11.41
N SER A 38 0.80 5.08 -10.53
CA SER A 38 0.66 6.38 -9.87
C SER A 38 0.58 6.22 -8.36
N ILE A 39 1.09 7.22 -7.66
CA ILE A 39 1.07 7.27 -6.20
C ILE A 39 0.22 8.47 -5.80
N GLY A 40 -0.81 8.25 -5.01
CA GLY A 40 -1.72 9.29 -4.57
C GLY A 40 -1.11 10.23 -3.53
N LYS A 41 -1.98 11.00 -2.89
CA LYS A 41 -1.60 11.99 -1.89
C LYS A 41 -1.32 11.35 -0.55
N GLU A 42 -0.42 11.97 0.21
CA GLU A 42 -0.17 11.59 1.61
C GLU A 42 0.19 10.12 1.80
N CYS A 43 0.92 9.58 0.83
CA CYS A 43 1.47 8.24 0.92
C CYS A 43 2.86 8.26 1.53
N LEU A 44 3.27 7.13 2.09
CA LEU A 44 4.61 6.94 2.63
C LEU A 44 5.16 5.60 2.16
N LEU A 45 6.29 5.64 1.46
CA LEU A 45 7.08 4.45 1.20
C LEU A 45 8.30 4.49 2.13
N GLY A 46 8.37 3.56 3.06
CA GLY A 46 9.49 3.48 3.99
C GLY A 46 10.81 3.15 3.27
N ALA A 47 11.92 3.26 3.99
CA ALA A 47 13.25 2.98 3.44
C ALA A 47 13.30 1.58 2.81
N ASN A 48 13.83 1.49 1.60
CA ASN A 48 13.95 0.23 0.84
C ASN A 48 12.63 -0.47 0.54
N ALA A 49 11.49 0.21 0.71
CA ALA A 49 10.19 -0.28 0.26
C ALA A 49 10.08 -0.16 -1.25
N GLY A 50 9.14 -0.87 -1.84
CA GLY A 50 8.91 -0.75 -3.27
C GLY A 50 7.49 -1.13 -3.65
N THR A 51 7.03 -0.60 -4.78
CA THR A 51 5.72 -0.93 -5.31
C THR A 51 5.75 -1.11 -6.82
N GLY A 52 5.05 -2.15 -7.26
CA GLY A 52 4.73 -2.40 -8.66
C GLY A 52 3.23 -2.29 -8.90
N ILE A 53 2.49 -1.64 -8.01
CA ILE A 53 1.08 -1.30 -8.18
C ILE A 53 0.88 0.18 -7.88
N SER A 54 -0.21 0.74 -8.38
CA SER A 54 -0.59 2.12 -8.03
C SER A 54 -1.15 2.13 -6.61
N LEU A 55 -0.87 3.21 -5.88
CA LEU A 55 -1.42 3.47 -4.55
C LEU A 55 -2.39 4.63 -4.66
N GLY A 56 -3.56 4.48 -4.03
CA GLY A 56 -4.49 5.59 -3.86
C GLY A 56 -3.97 6.55 -2.78
N ASP A 57 -4.85 7.37 -2.24
CA ASP A 57 -4.46 8.35 -1.22
C ASP A 57 -4.29 7.68 0.15
N GLY A 58 -3.35 8.19 0.95
CA GLY A 58 -3.20 7.78 2.34
C GLY A 58 -2.63 6.38 2.54
N CYS A 59 -1.91 5.83 1.57
CA CYS A 59 -1.30 4.51 1.68
C CYS A 59 0.09 4.58 2.29
N THR A 60 0.46 3.54 3.02
CA THR A 60 1.81 3.38 3.57
C THR A 60 2.33 1.99 3.21
N ILE A 61 3.58 1.94 2.76
CA ILE A 61 4.33 0.69 2.64
C ILE A 61 5.47 0.75 3.65
N ALA A 62 5.48 -0.21 4.57
CA ALA A 62 6.49 -0.24 5.62
C ALA A 62 7.89 -0.46 5.05
N ALA A 63 8.92 -0.05 5.79
CA ALA A 63 10.31 -0.20 5.37
C ALA A 63 10.62 -1.65 4.98
N GLY A 64 11.33 -1.82 3.87
CA GLY A 64 11.76 -3.14 3.39
C GLY A 64 10.67 -3.99 2.73
N VAL A 65 9.44 -3.49 2.63
CA VAL A 65 8.31 -4.23 2.04
C VAL A 65 8.21 -3.92 0.56
N TYR A 66 8.02 -4.94 -0.27
CA TYR A 66 7.84 -4.77 -1.70
C TYR A 66 6.52 -5.41 -2.15
N VAL A 67 5.66 -4.63 -2.80
CA VAL A 67 4.35 -5.07 -3.29
C VAL A 67 4.34 -5.03 -4.80
N THR A 68 4.03 -6.15 -5.44
CA THR A 68 3.88 -6.22 -6.90
C THR A 68 2.48 -6.71 -7.26
N ALA A 69 2.13 -6.63 -8.54
CA ALA A 69 0.84 -7.10 -9.03
C ALA A 69 0.60 -8.59 -8.73
N GLY A 70 1.66 -9.39 -8.74
CA GLY A 70 1.59 -10.83 -8.47
C GLY A 70 1.79 -11.23 -7.01
N SER A 71 2.08 -10.27 -6.11
CA SER A 71 2.28 -10.57 -4.70
C SER A 71 1.01 -11.17 -4.09
N LYS A 72 1.17 -12.22 -3.27
CA LYS A 72 0.07 -12.74 -2.46
C LYS A 72 0.01 -11.96 -1.16
N VAL A 73 -1.13 -11.33 -0.90
CA VAL A 73 -1.32 -10.43 0.23
C VAL A 73 -2.46 -10.94 1.09
N ALA A 74 -2.21 -11.03 2.39
CA ALA A 74 -3.24 -11.41 3.35
C ALA A 74 -3.92 -10.16 3.90
N LEU A 75 -5.25 -10.09 3.82
CA LEU A 75 -6.02 -8.95 4.26
C LEU A 75 -6.50 -9.14 5.70
N TYR A 76 -6.35 -8.08 6.49
CA TYR A 76 -6.80 -8.04 7.88
C TYR A 76 -7.52 -6.72 8.17
N ASP A 77 -8.42 -6.74 9.15
CA ASP A 77 -9.00 -5.51 9.69
C ASP A 77 -8.09 -4.91 10.78
N LEU A 78 -8.51 -3.79 11.37
CA LEU A 78 -7.72 -3.13 12.42
C LEU A 78 -7.61 -3.95 13.70
N ASN A 79 -8.46 -4.95 13.89
CA ASN A 79 -8.42 -5.87 15.02
C ASN A 79 -7.68 -7.16 14.69
N ARG A 80 -6.96 -7.19 13.55
CA ARG A 80 -6.18 -8.32 13.07
C ARG A 80 -7.01 -9.57 12.80
N ARG A 81 -8.25 -9.38 12.37
CA ARG A 81 -9.12 -10.47 11.94
C ARG A 81 -9.08 -10.57 10.41
N PRO A 82 -9.04 -11.79 9.85
CA PRO A 82 -8.99 -11.95 8.39
C PRO A 82 -10.28 -11.47 7.72
N VAL A 83 -10.13 -10.72 6.64
CA VAL A 83 -11.25 -10.14 5.88
C VAL A 83 -11.05 -10.36 4.38
N ASN A 84 -12.14 -10.25 3.62
CA ASN A 84 -12.08 -10.22 2.16
C ASN A 84 -11.97 -8.78 1.65
N LEU A 85 -11.98 -8.60 0.33
CA LEU A 85 -11.88 -7.26 -0.30
C LEU A 85 -13.04 -6.33 0.07
N SER A 86 -14.18 -6.88 0.43
CA SER A 86 -15.34 -6.10 0.88
C SER A 86 -15.30 -5.76 2.38
N GLY A 87 -14.28 -6.19 3.09
CA GLY A 87 -14.16 -5.97 4.52
C GLY A 87 -14.93 -6.95 5.40
N GLU A 88 -15.53 -7.99 4.80
CA GLU A 88 -16.27 -9.01 5.54
C GLU A 88 -15.32 -10.02 6.17
N LEU A 89 -15.64 -10.47 7.38
CA LEU A 89 -14.86 -11.49 8.07
C LEU A 89 -14.90 -12.81 7.31
N VAL A 90 -13.73 -13.41 7.15
CA VAL A 90 -13.56 -14.73 6.50
C VAL A 90 -12.64 -15.60 7.34
N SER A 91 -12.51 -16.85 6.97
CA SER A 91 -11.57 -17.76 7.64
C SER A 91 -10.14 -17.45 7.24
N GLU A 92 -9.20 -17.76 8.14
CA GLU A 92 -7.77 -17.67 7.85
C GLU A 92 -7.44 -18.49 6.61
N GLY A 93 -6.78 -17.88 5.64
CA GLY A 93 -6.49 -18.47 4.33
C GLY A 93 -7.45 -18.01 3.24
N ASP A 94 -8.69 -17.66 3.57
CA ASP A 94 -9.66 -17.13 2.61
C ASP A 94 -9.51 -15.61 2.40
N ASN A 95 -8.58 -15.01 3.11
CA ASN A 95 -8.26 -13.57 3.06
C ASN A 95 -7.09 -13.25 2.13
N LEU A 96 -6.64 -14.19 1.33
CA LEU A 96 -5.52 -13.96 0.40
C LEU A 96 -6.02 -13.36 -0.91
N VAL A 97 -5.34 -12.31 -1.35
CA VAL A 97 -5.60 -11.66 -2.64
C VAL A 97 -4.28 -11.43 -3.37
N LYS A 98 -4.34 -11.10 -4.66
CA LYS A 98 -3.16 -10.65 -5.40
C LYS A 98 -3.00 -9.14 -5.25
N GLY A 99 -1.76 -8.66 -5.29
CA GLY A 99 -1.48 -7.21 -5.23
C GLY A 99 -2.25 -6.41 -6.28
N MET A 100 -2.47 -6.97 -7.47
CA MET A 100 -3.25 -6.34 -8.53
C MET A 100 -4.66 -5.95 -8.06
N GLU A 101 -5.28 -6.75 -7.19
CA GLU A 101 -6.63 -6.47 -6.69
C GLU A 101 -6.66 -5.27 -5.74
N LEU A 102 -5.50 -4.83 -5.25
CA LEU A 102 -5.35 -3.68 -4.37
C LEU A 102 -4.89 -2.43 -5.10
N ASN A 103 -4.66 -2.53 -6.42
CA ASN A 103 -4.17 -1.43 -7.25
C ASN A 103 -5.12 -0.22 -7.18
N GLY A 104 -4.57 0.95 -6.84
CA GLY A 104 -5.31 2.20 -6.81
C GLY A 104 -6.24 2.41 -5.62
N ARG A 105 -6.27 1.50 -4.66
CA ARG A 105 -7.13 1.66 -3.47
C ARG A 105 -6.52 2.62 -2.48
N ASP A 106 -7.38 3.29 -1.70
CA ASP A 106 -6.98 4.30 -0.72
C ASP A 106 -6.79 3.70 0.68
N ASN A 107 -6.00 4.38 1.49
CA ASN A 107 -5.90 4.17 2.94
C ASN A 107 -5.46 2.76 3.34
N LEU A 108 -4.50 2.20 2.61
CA LEU A 108 -3.96 0.88 2.89
C LEU A 108 -2.60 0.98 3.57
N LEU A 109 -2.36 0.05 4.48
CA LEU A 109 -1.04 -0.16 5.09
C LEU A 109 -0.55 -1.55 4.70
N PHE A 110 0.61 -1.60 4.03
CA PHE A 110 1.29 -2.85 3.67
C PHE A 110 2.44 -3.08 4.65
N ILE A 111 2.40 -4.21 5.32
CA ILE A 111 3.44 -4.65 6.27
C ILE A 111 3.81 -6.10 5.99
N GLN A 112 4.86 -6.56 6.63
CA GLN A 112 5.30 -7.95 6.50
C GLN A 112 5.33 -8.59 7.88
N ASP A 113 4.81 -9.82 7.96
CA ASP A 113 4.94 -10.62 9.19
C ASP A 113 6.38 -11.13 9.28
N SER A 114 7.12 -10.65 10.26
CA SER A 114 8.54 -11.01 10.42
C SER A 114 8.75 -12.47 10.79
N ARG A 115 7.71 -13.17 11.24
CA ARG A 115 7.81 -14.59 11.61
C ARG A 115 7.86 -15.52 10.40
N ASN A 116 7.17 -15.16 9.31
CA ASN A 116 7.02 -16.05 8.14
C ASN A 116 7.18 -15.35 6.80
N GLY A 117 7.41 -14.02 6.78
CA GLY A 117 7.56 -13.26 5.55
C GLY A 117 6.26 -12.97 4.80
N GLN A 118 5.11 -13.33 5.35
CA GLN A 118 3.83 -13.08 4.69
C GLN A 118 3.55 -11.58 4.56
N LEU A 119 3.24 -11.13 3.36
CA LEU A 119 2.83 -9.75 3.11
C LEU A 119 1.39 -9.57 3.59
N LEU A 120 1.17 -8.55 4.42
CA LEU A 120 -0.11 -8.23 5.02
C LEU A 120 -0.59 -6.86 4.55
N CYS A 121 -1.90 -6.69 4.44
CA CYS A 121 -2.52 -5.41 4.15
C CYS A 121 -3.70 -5.19 5.09
N GLN A 122 -3.77 -4.00 5.64
CA GLN A 122 -4.87 -3.59 6.52
C GLN A 122 -5.22 -2.13 6.25
N PRO A 123 -6.37 -1.63 6.74
CA PRO A 123 -6.63 -0.21 6.69
C PRO A 123 -5.53 0.57 7.42
N ASN A 124 -5.16 1.73 6.89
CA ASN A 124 -4.07 2.52 7.47
C ASN A 124 -4.55 3.24 8.73
N PRO A 125 -4.11 2.85 9.94
CA PRO A 125 -4.57 3.46 11.19
C PRO A 125 -4.26 4.95 11.27
N LYS A 126 -3.12 5.36 10.72
CA LYS A 126 -2.67 6.76 10.74
C LYS A 126 -3.66 7.68 10.03
N THR A 127 -4.17 7.25 8.88
CA THR A 127 -5.17 8.00 8.11
C THR A 127 -6.49 8.07 8.85
N ILE A 128 -6.92 6.96 9.45
CA ILE A 128 -8.17 6.89 10.22
C ILE A 128 -8.11 7.80 11.45
N GLU A 129 -7.00 7.82 12.17
CA GLU A 129 -6.80 8.71 13.33
C GLU A 129 -6.88 10.17 12.92
N LEU A 130 -6.28 10.55 11.79
CA LEU A 130 -6.35 11.91 11.25
C LEU A 130 -7.79 12.31 10.95
N ASN A 131 -8.55 11.44 10.30
CA ASN A 131 -9.95 11.70 9.97
C ASN A 131 -10.81 11.82 11.23
N ALA A 132 -10.59 10.99 12.22
CA ALA A 132 -11.29 11.06 13.50
C ALA A 132 -11.00 12.37 14.23
N ALA A 133 -9.74 12.82 14.25
CA ALA A 133 -9.33 14.07 14.85
C ALA A 133 -9.98 15.26 14.15
N LEU A 134 -10.07 15.25 12.82
CA LEU A 134 -10.74 16.30 12.05
C LEU A 134 -12.23 16.35 12.34
N HIS A 135 -12.89 15.22 12.50
CA HIS A 135 -14.32 15.16 12.85
C HIS A 135 -14.61 15.65 14.25
N VAL A 136 -13.72 15.42 15.20
CA VAL A 136 -13.88 15.90 16.59
C VAL A 136 -13.78 17.41 16.66
N ASN A 137 -13.05 18.05 15.76
CA ASN A 137 -12.85 19.50 15.73
C ASN A 137 -13.91 20.24 14.91
N ASP A 138 -14.80 19.53 14.29
CA ASP A 138 -15.93 20.09 13.58
C ASP A 138 -17.10 20.32 14.56
#